data_b004d2c3daec9a32024a5264e95ea8c3
#
_entry.id   b004d2c3daec9a32024a5264e95ea8c3
#
_cell.length_a   1.000
_cell.length_b   1.000
_cell.length_c   1.000
_cell.angle_alpha   90.00
_cell.angle_beta   90.00
_cell.angle_gamma   90.00
#
_symmetry.space_group_name_H-M   'P 1'
#
loop_
_entity.id
_entity.type
_entity.pdbx_description
1 polymer ?
#
loop_
_entity_poly.entity_id
_entity_poly.type
_entity_poly.pdbx_seq_one_letter_code
_entity_poly.pdbx_strand_id
1 'polypeptide(L)'
;MERMRIFLDANILVTVLCNEYPRFSACARVLSLADDRRFEVYTSPLCLAIGAFFSEKKSGRKSSRKRIEILSDMLEVTAVGAKAVEHTLADQRITDIEDGFQYHSAVDAGCASIVTYDKRDWKFAEVEVMAPEDFLLKYAVKRK
;
A
#
# COMPACT_ATOMS: atom_id res chain seq x y z
N MET A 1 -3.54 -18.22 -14.82
CA MET A 1 -2.75 -16.99 -15.02
C MET A 1 -2.43 -16.38 -13.66
N GLU A 2 -1.15 -16.19 -13.41
CA GLU A 2 -0.72 -15.56 -12.16
C GLU A 2 -1.15 -14.10 -12.12
N ARG A 3 -1.64 -13.70 -10.95
CA ARG A 3 -1.97 -12.31 -10.68
C ARG A 3 -0.73 -11.58 -10.20
N MET A 4 -0.59 -10.34 -10.61
CA MET A 4 0.46 -9.49 -10.09
C MET A 4 0.08 -8.99 -8.69
N ARG A 5 0.92 -9.26 -7.70
CA ARG A 5 0.71 -8.79 -6.34
C ARG A 5 1.39 -7.45 -6.13
N ILE A 6 0.62 -6.47 -5.71
CA ILE A 6 1.11 -5.11 -5.47
C ILE A 6 0.80 -4.70 -4.04
N PHE A 7 1.67 -3.89 -3.46
CA PHE A 7 1.53 -3.37 -2.10
C PHE A 7 1.28 -1.86 -2.15
N LEU A 8 0.26 -1.40 -1.43
CA LEU A 8 -0.07 0.01 -1.33
C LEU A 8 0.44 0.56 0.01
N ASP A 9 1.30 1.58 -0.06
CA ASP A 9 1.80 2.28 1.11
C ASP A 9 0.70 3.16 1.74
N ALA A 10 0.91 3.57 2.97
CA ALA A 10 -0.06 4.34 3.75
C ALA A 10 -0.52 5.62 3.06
N ASN A 11 0.39 6.33 2.36
CA ASN A 11 0.03 7.59 1.70
C ASN A 11 -1.04 7.41 0.62
N ILE A 12 -1.10 6.24 -0.01
CA ILE A 12 -2.16 5.94 -0.99
C ILE A 12 -3.52 5.83 -0.27
N LEU A 13 -3.55 5.09 0.84
CA LEU A 13 -4.78 4.93 1.62
C LEU A 13 -5.27 6.25 2.22
N VAL A 14 -4.34 7.04 2.77
CA VAL A 14 -4.65 8.36 3.35
C VAL A 14 -5.27 9.28 2.30
N THR A 15 -4.69 9.33 1.10
CA THR A 15 -5.19 10.14 0.00
C THR A 15 -6.64 9.82 -0.34
N VAL A 16 -6.97 8.53 -0.41
CA VAL A 16 -8.35 8.09 -0.72
C VAL A 16 -9.28 8.35 0.46
N LEU A 17 -8.87 7.97 1.66
CA LEU A 17 -9.71 8.12 2.86
C LEU A 17 -10.01 9.59 3.17
N CYS A 18 -9.08 10.49 2.89
CA CYS A 18 -9.20 11.90 3.18
C CYS A 18 -9.59 12.76 1.96
N ASN A 19 -9.89 12.14 0.83
CA ASN A 19 -10.29 12.83 -0.42
C ASN A 19 -9.30 13.93 -0.82
N GLU A 20 -8.02 13.60 -0.87
CA GLU A 20 -6.96 14.57 -1.15
C GLU A 20 -6.72 14.75 -2.65
N TYR A 21 -7.15 15.87 -3.19
CA TYR A 21 -6.91 16.23 -4.59
C TYR A 21 -5.60 16.99 -4.73
N PRO A 22 -4.91 16.87 -5.87
CA PRO A 22 -5.30 16.19 -7.11
C PRO A 22 -4.98 14.68 -7.16
N ARG A 23 -4.33 14.13 -6.16
CA ARG A 23 -3.85 12.73 -6.16
C ARG A 23 -4.96 11.69 -5.98
N PHE A 24 -6.12 12.10 -5.51
CA PHE A 24 -7.24 11.18 -5.22
C PHE A 24 -7.56 10.27 -6.41
N SER A 25 -7.67 10.82 -7.61
CA SER A 25 -8.10 10.05 -8.78
C SER A 25 -7.18 8.86 -9.06
N ALA A 26 -5.87 9.09 -9.12
CA ALA A 26 -4.90 8.03 -9.39
C ALA A 26 -4.86 7.00 -8.25
N CYS A 27 -4.91 7.46 -7.01
CA CYS A 27 -4.92 6.57 -5.84
C CYS A 27 -6.18 5.70 -5.80
N ALA A 28 -7.34 6.28 -6.08
CA ALA A 28 -8.60 5.54 -6.13
C ALA A 28 -8.60 4.50 -7.25
N ARG A 29 -8.01 4.82 -8.40
CA ARG A 29 -7.90 3.88 -9.52
C ARG A 29 -6.97 2.71 -9.19
N VAL A 30 -5.84 2.97 -8.55
CA VAL A 30 -4.95 1.89 -8.10
C VAL A 30 -5.67 1.00 -7.09
N LEU A 31 -6.39 1.60 -6.13
CA LEU A 31 -7.15 0.85 -5.15
C LEU A 31 -8.20 -0.06 -5.83
N SER A 32 -8.87 0.46 -6.87
CA SER A 32 -9.89 -0.30 -7.61
C SER A 32 -9.32 -1.51 -8.37
N LEU A 33 -8.01 -1.61 -8.52
CA LEU A 33 -7.39 -2.80 -9.10
C LEU A 33 -7.64 -4.06 -8.26
N ALA A 34 -8.09 -3.90 -7.02
CA ALA A 34 -8.54 -5.03 -6.20
C ALA A 34 -9.68 -5.82 -6.86
N ASP A 35 -10.47 -5.18 -7.71
CA ASP A 35 -11.55 -5.81 -8.47
C ASP A 35 -11.11 -6.29 -9.86
N ASP A 36 -9.85 -6.11 -10.21
CA ASP A 36 -9.31 -6.49 -11.52
C ASP A 36 -8.58 -7.83 -11.39
N ARG A 37 -8.98 -8.79 -12.21
CA ARG A 37 -8.45 -10.16 -12.17
C ARG A 37 -6.94 -10.27 -12.41
N ARG A 38 -6.33 -9.23 -12.97
CA ARG A 38 -4.88 -9.22 -13.24
C ARG A 38 -4.06 -8.98 -11.99
N PHE A 39 -4.68 -8.48 -10.91
CA PHE A 39 -3.97 -8.00 -9.73
C PHE A 39 -4.53 -8.60 -8.44
N GLU A 40 -3.63 -8.75 -7.45
CA GLU A 40 -3.98 -8.88 -6.04
C GLU A 40 -3.38 -7.68 -5.31
N VAL A 41 -4.21 -6.91 -4.61
CA VAL A 41 -3.81 -5.66 -3.99
C VAL A 41 -3.68 -5.84 -2.49
N TYR A 42 -2.49 -5.56 -1.99
CA TYR A 42 -2.10 -5.75 -0.59
C TYR A 42 -1.87 -4.41 0.11
N THR A 43 -2.05 -4.40 1.40
CA THR A 43 -1.57 -3.35 2.29
C THR A 43 -1.17 -4.01 3.63
N SER A 44 -0.74 -3.23 4.60
CA SER A 44 -0.34 -3.78 5.91
C SER A 44 -1.25 -3.26 7.03
N PRO A 45 -1.26 -3.93 8.20
CA PRO A 45 -1.93 -3.40 9.38
C PRO A 45 -1.43 -2.02 9.77
N LEU A 46 -0.12 -1.75 9.58
CA LEU A 46 0.47 -0.44 9.86
C LEU A 46 -0.11 0.64 8.94
N CYS A 47 -0.24 0.34 7.64
CA CYS A 47 -0.84 1.27 6.67
C CYS A 47 -2.29 1.56 7.01
N LEU A 48 -3.06 0.54 7.41
CA LEU A 48 -4.44 0.71 7.83
C LEU A 48 -4.55 1.58 9.08
N ALA A 49 -3.65 1.38 10.05
CA ALA A 49 -3.63 2.18 11.27
C ALA A 49 -3.29 3.65 10.99
N ILE A 50 -2.33 3.90 10.11
CA ILE A 50 -1.97 5.27 9.69
C ILE A 50 -3.17 5.92 8.96
N GLY A 51 -3.80 5.18 8.07
CA GLY A 51 -5.01 5.65 7.38
C GLY A 51 -6.13 5.99 8.33
N ALA A 52 -6.37 5.14 9.33
CA ALA A 52 -7.37 5.37 10.36
C ALA A 52 -7.07 6.63 11.15
N PHE A 53 -5.81 6.84 11.54
CA PHE A 53 -5.39 8.01 12.30
C PHE A 53 -5.75 9.33 11.58
N PHE A 54 -5.39 9.44 10.31
CA PHE A 54 -5.68 10.67 9.54
C PHE A 54 -7.16 10.80 9.20
N SER A 55 -7.81 9.69 8.88
CA SER A 55 -9.25 9.67 8.57
C SER A 55 -10.10 10.06 9.77
N GLU A 56 -9.72 9.62 10.99
CA GLU A 56 -10.41 10.01 12.22
C GLU A 56 -10.37 11.51 12.47
N LYS A 57 -9.21 12.12 12.21
CA LYS A 57 -9.07 13.59 12.37
C LYS A 57 -10.00 14.35 11.44
N LYS A 58 -10.21 13.85 10.24
CA LYS A 58 -11.02 14.53 9.24
C LYS A 58 -12.51 14.25 9.38
N SER A 59 -12.90 13.01 9.66
CA SER A 59 -14.28 12.55 9.54
C SER A 59 -14.86 11.93 10.81
N GLY A 60 -14.08 11.87 11.89
CA GLY A 60 -14.49 11.24 13.14
C GLY A 60 -14.26 9.73 13.16
N ARG A 61 -14.27 9.19 14.36
CA ARG A 61 -13.92 7.78 14.63
C ARG A 61 -14.90 6.79 14.00
N LYS A 62 -16.19 7.05 14.07
CA LYS A 62 -17.23 6.16 13.56
C LYS A 62 -17.15 6.02 12.04
N SER A 63 -17.04 7.15 11.34
CA SER A 63 -16.91 7.17 9.88
C SER A 63 -15.62 6.51 9.42
N SER A 64 -14.51 6.81 10.09
CA SER A 64 -13.21 6.23 9.78
C SER A 64 -13.23 4.71 9.92
N ARG A 65 -13.78 4.20 11.01
CA ARG A 65 -13.87 2.75 11.24
C ARG A 65 -14.60 2.05 10.09
N LYS A 66 -15.71 2.61 9.65
CA LYS A 66 -16.50 2.05 8.56
C LYS A 66 -15.71 2.01 7.25
N ARG A 67 -14.96 3.07 6.95
CA ARG A 67 -14.12 3.13 5.74
C ARG A 67 -12.98 2.12 5.80
N ILE A 68 -12.36 1.94 6.97
CA ILE A 68 -11.31 0.94 7.15
C ILE A 68 -11.87 -0.48 6.96
N GLU A 69 -13.08 -0.76 7.45
CA GLU A 69 -13.74 -2.04 7.20
C GLU A 69 -13.89 -2.31 5.70
N ILE A 70 -14.33 -1.31 4.94
CA ILE A 70 -14.48 -1.43 3.49
C ILE A 70 -13.14 -1.74 2.83
N LEU A 71 -12.08 -1.02 3.22
CA LEU A 71 -10.75 -1.26 2.69
C LEU A 71 -10.25 -2.67 3.02
N SER A 72 -10.44 -3.13 4.26
CA SER A 72 -9.98 -4.45 4.66
C SER A 72 -10.72 -5.58 3.95
N ASP A 73 -11.95 -5.34 3.53
CA ASP A 73 -12.70 -6.31 2.73
C ASP A 73 -12.24 -6.34 1.27
N MET A 74 -11.75 -5.22 0.75
CA MET A 74 -11.26 -5.12 -0.63
C MET A 74 -9.85 -5.62 -0.80
N LEU A 75 -8.98 -5.39 0.19
CA LEU A 75 -7.54 -5.61 0.09
C LEU A 75 -7.12 -6.85 0.85
N GLU A 76 -6.03 -7.44 0.39
CA GLU A 76 -5.31 -8.44 1.19
C GLU A 76 -4.44 -7.71 2.21
N VAL A 77 -4.38 -8.22 3.43
CA VAL A 77 -3.61 -7.60 4.51
C VAL A 77 -2.41 -8.48 4.83
N THR A 78 -1.21 -7.87 4.76
CA THR A 78 0.03 -8.60 5.04
C THR A 78 0.19 -8.90 6.54
N ALA A 79 0.98 -9.92 6.86
CA ALA A 79 1.36 -10.21 8.24
C ALA A 79 2.61 -9.42 8.60
N VAL A 80 2.51 -8.56 9.62
CA VAL A 80 3.66 -7.84 10.18
C VAL A 80 3.89 -8.38 11.58
N GLY A 81 4.75 -9.40 11.67
CA GLY A 81 5.04 -10.08 12.93
C GLY A 81 6.54 -10.22 13.16
N ALA A 82 6.92 -11.20 13.97
CA ALA A 82 8.31 -11.41 14.37
C ALA A 82 9.29 -11.51 13.20
N LYS A 83 8.89 -12.18 12.12
CA LYS A 83 9.73 -12.35 10.94
C LYS A 83 10.07 -11.01 10.26
N ALA A 84 9.09 -10.13 10.11
CA ALA A 84 9.29 -8.80 9.54
C ALA A 84 10.23 -7.97 10.44
N VAL A 85 10.07 -8.07 11.75
CA VAL A 85 10.92 -7.38 12.73
C VAL A 85 12.36 -7.86 12.59
N GLU A 86 12.60 -9.19 12.59
CA GLU A 86 13.93 -9.76 12.46
C GLU A 86 14.63 -9.33 11.17
N HIS A 87 13.94 -9.45 10.05
CA HIS A 87 14.50 -9.09 8.74
C HIS A 87 14.84 -7.61 8.66
N THR A 88 13.97 -6.75 9.20
CA THR A 88 14.20 -5.31 9.20
C THR A 88 15.42 -4.93 10.02
N LEU A 89 15.53 -5.47 11.24
CA LEU A 89 16.66 -5.16 12.12
C LEU A 89 17.98 -5.71 11.61
N ALA A 90 17.96 -6.79 10.83
CA ALA A 90 19.14 -7.35 10.21
C ALA A 90 19.57 -6.62 8.93
N ASP A 91 18.68 -5.81 8.34
CA ASP A 91 18.94 -5.11 7.08
C ASP A 91 19.44 -3.68 7.35
N GLN A 92 20.76 -3.51 7.27
CA GLN A 92 21.41 -2.24 7.58
C GLN A 92 21.12 -1.12 6.55
N ARG A 93 20.54 -1.46 5.40
CA ARG A 93 20.15 -0.47 4.39
C ARG A 93 18.90 0.31 4.82
N ILE A 94 18.12 -0.26 5.75
CA ILE A 94 16.86 0.31 6.20
C ILE A 94 17.12 1.27 7.36
N THR A 95 16.78 2.55 7.16
CA THR A 95 16.92 3.58 8.18
C THR A 95 15.62 3.80 8.94
N ASP A 96 14.48 3.72 8.27
CA ASP A 96 13.17 3.83 8.89
C ASP A 96 12.61 2.44 9.17
N ILE A 97 12.48 2.12 10.45
CA ILE A 97 12.02 0.79 10.90
C ILE A 97 10.61 0.47 10.41
N GLU A 98 9.72 1.47 10.44
CA GLU A 98 8.34 1.28 9.96
C GLU A 98 8.32 0.87 8.48
N ASP A 99 9.08 1.56 7.64
CA ASP A 99 9.20 1.21 6.22
C ASP A 99 9.77 -0.19 6.04
N GLY A 100 10.73 -0.55 6.88
CA GLY A 100 11.31 -1.89 6.87
C GLY A 100 10.29 -2.98 7.20
N PHE A 101 9.47 -2.77 8.21
CA PHE A 101 8.41 -3.73 8.57
C PHE A 101 7.45 -3.94 7.41
N GLN A 102 7.05 -2.86 6.77
CA GLN A 102 6.14 -2.91 5.64
C GLN A 102 6.78 -3.59 4.42
N TYR A 103 8.02 -3.22 4.10
CA TYR A 103 8.75 -3.80 2.98
C TYR A 103 8.88 -5.32 3.11
N HIS A 104 9.37 -5.78 4.26
CA HIS A 104 9.58 -7.22 4.47
C HIS A 104 8.24 -7.98 4.49
N SER A 105 7.17 -7.38 5.02
CA SER A 105 5.86 -8.02 4.96
C SER A 105 5.34 -8.13 3.53
N ALA A 106 5.57 -7.11 2.71
CA ALA A 106 5.16 -7.12 1.30
C ALA A 106 5.95 -8.16 0.50
N VAL A 107 7.27 -8.22 0.69
CA VAL A 107 8.13 -9.21 0.03
C VAL A 107 7.75 -10.63 0.44
N ASP A 108 7.51 -10.87 1.72
CA ASP A 108 7.10 -12.17 2.21
C ASP A 108 5.73 -12.59 1.66
N ALA A 109 4.86 -11.64 1.37
CA ALA A 109 3.58 -11.90 0.73
C ALA A 109 3.70 -12.11 -0.79
N GLY A 110 4.89 -11.95 -1.35
CA GLY A 110 5.13 -12.13 -2.78
C GLY A 110 4.79 -10.92 -3.65
N CYS A 111 4.73 -9.73 -3.07
CA CYS A 111 4.46 -8.52 -3.84
C CYS A 111 5.62 -8.17 -4.75
N ALA A 112 5.32 -7.92 -6.02
CA ALA A 112 6.30 -7.60 -7.06
C ALA A 112 6.55 -6.10 -7.18
N SER A 113 5.64 -5.27 -6.65
CA SER A 113 5.74 -3.82 -6.73
C SER A 113 5.16 -3.17 -5.49
N ILE A 114 5.74 -2.02 -5.13
CA ILE A 114 5.24 -1.16 -4.05
C ILE A 114 4.79 0.14 -4.69
N VAL A 115 3.55 0.56 -4.39
CA VAL A 115 2.98 1.80 -4.89
C VAL A 115 3.00 2.83 -3.77
N THR A 116 3.76 3.91 -3.99
CA THR A 116 3.96 4.95 -2.98
C THR A 116 4.37 6.26 -3.65
N TYR A 117 4.06 7.39 -3.01
CA TYR A 117 4.60 8.69 -3.41
C TYR A 117 5.97 8.97 -2.79
N ASP A 118 6.36 8.23 -1.75
CA ASP A 118 7.59 8.45 -0.98
C ASP A 118 8.76 7.58 -1.48
N LYS A 119 9.06 7.63 -2.76
CA LYS A 119 10.10 6.80 -3.37
C LYS A 119 11.45 6.90 -2.67
N ARG A 120 11.78 8.06 -2.09
CA ARG A 120 13.06 8.28 -1.41
C ARG A 120 13.25 7.33 -0.24
N ASP A 121 12.17 7.06 0.49
CA ASP A 121 12.21 6.23 1.70
C ASP A 121 12.35 4.74 1.36
N TRP A 122 12.16 4.39 0.09
CA TRP A 122 12.18 3.00 -0.38
C TRP A 122 13.36 2.68 -1.29
N LYS A 123 14.43 3.48 -1.25
CA LYS A 123 15.63 3.26 -2.08
C LYS A 123 16.31 1.92 -1.84
N PHE A 124 16.15 1.35 -0.65
CA PHE A 124 16.70 0.04 -0.30
C PHE A 124 15.93 -1.11 -0.96
N ALA A 125 14.73 -0.86 -1.47
CA ALA A 125 13.84 -1.90 -1.98
C ALA A 125 14.43 -2.57 -3.23
N GLU A 126 14.35 -3.90 -3.27
CA GLU A 126 14.76 -4.69 -4.42
C GLU A 126 13.60 -5.00 -5.36
N VAL A 127 12.39 -4.65 -4.96
CA VAL A 127 11.20 -4.70 -5.81
C VAL A 127 10.97 -3.34 -6.44
N GLU A 128 10.17 -3.29 -7.49
CA GLU A 128 9.82 -2.05 -8.18
C GLU A 128 9.00 -1.13 -7.27
N VAL A 129 9.38 0.15 -7.21
CA VAL A 129 8.69 1.16 -6.40
C VAL A 129 8.21 2.26 -7.34
N MET A 130 6.91 2.52 -7.38
CA MET A 130 6.30 3.44 -8.34
C MET A 130 5.22 4.30 -7.69
N ALA A 131 5.08 5.54 -8.20
CA ALA A 131 3.91 6.35 -7.91
C ALA A 131 2.66 5.73 -8.58
N PRO A 132 1.44 6.00 -8.05
CA PRO A 132 0.22 5.46 -8.65
C PRO A 132 0.07 5.76 -10.14
N GLU A 133 0.37 6.98 -10.57
CA GLU A 133 0.25 7.39 -11.97
C GLU A 133 1.14 6.54 -12.87
N ASP A 134 2.39 6.33 -12.46
CA ASP A 134 3.36 5.54 -13.23
C ASP A 134 2.96 4.06 -13.25
N PHE A 135 2.47 3.54 -12.14
CA PHE A 135 2.01 2.16 -12.06
C PHE A 135 0.84 1.92 -13.02
N LEU A 136 -0.14 2.82 -13.01
CA LEU A 136 -1.30 2.71 -13.90
C LEU A 136 -0.90 2.71 -15.37
N LEU A 137 0.03 3.59 -15.77
CA LEU A 137 0.51 3.66 -17.13
C LEU A 137 1.25 2.39 -17.56
N LYS A 138 2.05 1.84 -16.67
CA LYS A 138 2.89 0.68 -17.01
C LYS A 138 2.10 -0.62 -17.04
N TYR A 139 1.18 -0.84 -16.11
CA TYR A 139 0.58 -2.15 -15.87
C TYR A 139 -0.93 -2.21 -16.08
N ALA A 140 -1.64 -1.11 -15.87
CA ALA A 140 -3.10 -1.14 -15.84
C ALA A 140 -3.76 -0.78 -17.16
N VAL A 141 -3.03 -0.19 -18.10
CA VAL A 141 -3.58 0.17 -19.41
C VAL A 141 -3.95 -1.11 -20.16
N LYS A 142 -5.21 -1.20 -20.59
CA LYS A 142 -5.65 -2.33 -21.39
C LYS A 142 -5.16 -2.16 -22.83
N ARG A 143 -4.49 -3.17 -23.34
CA ARG A 143 -4.13 -3.21 -24.76
C ARG A 143 -5.39 -3.48 -25.57
N LYS A 144 -5.60 -2.66 -26.59
CA LYS A 144 -6.68 -2.89 -27.54
C LYS A 144 -6.29 -4.02 -28.50
#